data_1693f8abbcd5b26f9aa85dfc84d91056
#
_entry.id   1693f8abbcd5b26f9aa85dfc84d91056
#
_cell.length_a   1.000
_cell.length_b   1.000
_cell.length_c   1.000
_cell.angle_alpha   90.00
_cell.angle_beta   90.00
_cell.angle_gamma   90.00
#
_symmetry.space_group_name_H-M   'P 1'
#
loop_
_entity.id
_entity.type
_entity.pdbx_description
1 polymer ?
#
loop_
_entity_poly.entity_id
_entity_poly.type
_entity_poly.pdbx_seq_one_letter_code
_entity_poly.pdbx_strand_id
1 'polypeptide(L)'
;MLNRISNELLLLNKIHTMQKYLLILILFTTVQVFSQTKVDNARFKELMLDSTAMILDVRTANEVQEGKIKGSINVSYFADNFLSEVERMIPKDRVVLVYCAAGGRSAEACKQLKKAGYKQLYDLQSGYNGWE
;
A
#
# COMPACT_ATOMS: atom_id res chain seq x y z
N MET A 1 36.72 -48.68 -6.23
CA MET A 1 37.22 -47.30 -6.06
C MET A 1 36.50 -46.31 -7.00
N LEU A 2 36.45 -46.56 -8.29
CA LEU A 2 35.78 -45.68 -9.28
C LEU A 2 34.29 -45.50 -9.04
N ASN A 3 33.54 -46.54 -8.66
CA ASN A 3 32.09 -46.42 -8.35
C ASN A 3 31.79 -45.55 -7.13
N ARG A 4 32.69 -45.49 -6.16
CA ARG A 4 32.53 -44.67 -4.97
C ARG A 4 32.70 -43.19 -5.30
N ILE A 5 33.70 -42.85 -6.11
CA ILE A 5 33.95 -41.47 -6.58
C ILE A 5 32.80 -40.97 -7.46
N SER A 6 32.27 -41.82 -8.35
CA SER A 6 31.14 -41.53 -9.19
C SER A 6 29.87 -41.21 -8.38
N ASN A 7 29.60 -41.97 -7.33
CA ASN A 7 28.46 -41.75 -6.44
C ASN A 7 28.59 -40.46 -5.62
N GLU A 8 29.80 -40.14 -5.18
CA GLU A 8 30.05 -38.89 -4.45
C GLU A 8 29.86 -37.66 -5.36
N LEU A 9 30.34 -37.72 -6.60
CA LEU A 9 30.12 -36.67 -7.58
C LEU A 9 28.64 -36.47 -7.91
N LEU A 10 27.85 -37.54 -8.03
CA LEU A 10 26.41 -37.49 -8.23
C LEU A 10 25.68 -36.85 -7.05
N LEU A 11 26.08 -37.16 -5.82
CA LEU A 11 25.54 -36.58 -4.60
C LEU A 11 25.84 -35.08 -4.51
N LEU A 12 27.08 -34.65 -4.81
CA LEU A 12 27.47 -33.24 -4.83
C LEU A 12 26.70 -32.44 -5.88
N ASN A 13 26.51 -33.00 -7.07
CA ASN A 13 25.69 -32.37 -8.12
C ASN A 13 24.22 -32.22 -7.68
N LYS A 14 23.67 -33.25 -7.01
CA LYS A 14 22.27 -33.20 -6.52
C LYS A 14 22.10 -32.15 -5.43
N ILE A 15 23.06 -32.05 -4.51
CA ILE A 15 23.08 -31.02 -3.46
C ILE A 15 23.18 -29.61 -4.09
N HIS A 16 24.05 -29.42 -5.07
CA HIS A 16 24.21 -28.13 -5.76
C HIS A 16 22.96 -27.71 -6.52
N THR A 17 22.29 -28.67 -7.15
CA THR A 17 21.02 -28.44 -7.85
C THR A 17 19.91 -28.08 -6.87
N MET A 18 19.79 -28.82 -5.75
CA MET A 18 18.82 -28.48 -4.71
C MET A 18 19.07 -27.11 -4.09
N GLN A 19 20.33 -26.74 -3.88
CA GLN A 19 20.71 -25.44 -3.33
C GLN A 19 20.34 -24.28 -4.28
N LYS A 20 20.49 -24.46 -5.59
CA LYS A 20 20.02 -23.49 -6.60
C LYS A 20 18.50 -23.31 -6.57
N TYR A 21 17.75 -24.40 -6.49
CA TYR A 21 16.28 -24.31 -6.41
C TYR A 21 15.81 -23.70 -5.09
N LEU A 22 16.49 -23.97 -3.98
CA LEU A 22 16.21 -23.35 -2.70
C LEU A 22 16.45 -21.83 -2.73
N LEU A 23 17.54 -21.38 -3.36
CA LEU A 23 17.83 -19.94 -3.54
C LEU A 23 16.81 -19.27 -4.45
N ILE A 24 16.35 -19.92 -5.52
CA ILE A 24 15.30 -19.43 -6.39
C ILE A 24 13.97 -19.34 -5.63
N LEU A 25 13.65 -20.33 -4.81
CA LEU A 25 12.44 -20.34 -3.98
C LEU A 25 12.46 -19.20 -2.96
N ILE A 26 13.60 -18.95 -2.32
CA ILE A 26 13.77 -17.83 -1.37
C ILE A 26 13.65 -16.48 -2.09
N LEU A 27 14.15 -16.35 -3.30
CA LEU A 27 14.02 -15.13 -4.11
C LEU A 27 12.57 -14.84 -4.52
N PHE A 28 11.75 -15.89 -4.68
CA PHE A 28 10.33 -15.78 -5.03
C PHE A 28 9.42 -15.48 -3.84
N THR A 29 9.88 -15.69 -2.59
CA THR A 29 9.07 -15.49 -1.38
C THR A 29 9.04 -14.06 -0.85
N THR A 30 9.75 -13.12 -1.45
CA THR A 30 9.59 -11.69 -1.15
C THR A 30 8.36 -11.11 -1.84
N VAL A 31 7.21 -11.77 -1.73
CA VAL A 31 5.93 -11.13 -2.04
C VAL A 31 5.70 -10.09 -0.95
N GLN A 32 6.03 -8.86 -1.27
CA GLN A 32 5.63 -7.72 -0.46
C GLN A 32 4.11 -7.68 -0.44
N VAL A 33 3.50 -8.14 0.63
CA VAL A 33 2.07 -7.96 0.86
C VAL A 33 1.85 -6.48 1.16
N PHE A 34 1.65 -5.69 0.10
CA PHE A 34 1.21 -4.31 0.23
C PHE A 34 -0.23 -4.35 0.76
N SER A 35 -0.39 -4.12 2.05
CA SER A 35 -1.70 -4.08 2.69
C SER A 35 -2.15 -2.63 2.82
N GLN A 36 -3.38 -2.36 2.39
CA GLN A 36 -4.13 -1.21 2.89
C GLN A 36 -4.28 -1.39 4.39
N THR A 37 -3.78 -0.42 5.16
CA THR A 37 -3.85 -0.47 6.63
C THR A 37 -4.92 0.49 7.11
N LYS A 38 -5.96 -0.06 7.77
CA LYS A 38 -6.92 0.77 8.52
C LYS A 38 -6.26 1.27 9.78
N VAL A 39 -6.42 2.55 10.06
CA VAL A 39 -5.83 3.20 11.23
C VAL A 39 -6.87 4.03 11.98
N ASP A 40 -6.69 4.19 13.27
CA ASP A 40 -7.46 5.09 14.11
C ASP A 40 -6.94 6.54 14.04
N ASN A 41 -7.62 7.47 14.73
CA ASN A 41 -7.25 8.89 14.75
C ASN A 41 -5.83 9.09 15.30
N ALA A 42 -5.44 8.38 16.34
CA ALA A 42 -4.13 8.54 16.97
C ALA A 42 -3.00 8.18 16.00
N ARG A 43 -3.13 7.02 15.34
CA ARG A 43 -2.15 6.58 14.35
C ARG A 43 -2.15 7.46 13.09
N PHE A 44 -3.32 7.93 12.65
CA PHE A 44 -3.42 8.85 11.52
C PHE A 44 -2.71 10.18 11.81
N LYS A 45 -2.92 10.76 13.00
CA LYS A 45 -2.23 11.98 13.46
C LYS A 45 -0.71 11.77 13.54
N GLU A 46 -0.25 10.63 14.06
CA GLU A 46 1.18 10.28 14.10
C GLU A 46 1.79 10.25 12.69
N LEU A 47 1.11 9.61 11.74
CA LEU A 47 1.57 9.55 10.35
C LEU A 47 1.58 10.93 9.67
N MET A 48 0.71 11.84 10.06
CA MET A 48 0.72 13.22 9.57
C MET A 48 1.96 14.02 9.99
N LEU A 49 2.72 13.57 10.99
CA LEU A 49 3.98 14.20 11.39
C LEU A 49 5.09 13.97 10.37
N ASP A 50 4.97 12.97 9.51
CA ASP A 50 5.86 12.79 8.37
C ASP A 50 5.57 13.87 7.33
N SER A 51 6.50 14.80 7.14
CA SER A 51 6.40 15.90 6.18
C SER A 51 6.28 15.45 4.73
N THR A 52 6.56 14.17 4.45
CA THR A 52 6.45 13.57 3.11
C THR A 52 5.11 12.87 2.89
N ALA A 53 4.32 12.66 3.94
CA ALA A 53 2.99 12.08 3.84
C ALA A 53 2.03 13.04 3.13
N MET A 54 1.15 12.49 2.30
CA MET A 54 0.12 13.24 1.60
C MET A 54 -1.27 12.78 2.04
N ILE A 55 -2.14 13.73 2.34
CA ILE A 55 -3.49 13.45 2.85
C ILE A 55 -4.48 13.59 1.70
N LEU A 56 -5.25 12.55 1.43
CA LEU A 56 -6.23 12.47 0.37
C LEU A 56 -7.64 12.40 0.94
N ASP A 57 -8.41 13.45 0.73
CA ASP A 57 -9.85 13.50 1.01
C ASP A 57 -10.63 13.02 -0.22
N VAL A 58 -11.31 11.89 -0.10
CA VAL A 58 -12.09 11.33 -1.22
C VAL A 58 -13.60 11.66 -1.12
N ARG A 59 -13.96 12.63 -0.27
CA ARG A 59 -15.34 13.14 -0.17
C ARG A 59 -15.68 14.03 -1.36
N THR A 60 -16.96 14.34 -1.50
CA THR A 60 -17.45 15.32 -2.48
C THR A 60 -17.00 16.73 -2.13
N ALA A 61 -16.98 17.62 -3.11
CA ALA A 61 -16.64 19.03 -2.91
C ALA A 61 -17.56 19.72 -1.88
N ASN A 62 -18.85 19.38 -1.86
CA ASN A 62 -19.80 19.94 -0.90
C ASN A 62 -19.47 19.53 0.54
N GLU A 63 -19.12 18.27 0.78
CA GLU A 63 -18.70 17.80 2.11
C GLU A 63 -17.41 18.50 2.58
N VAL A 64 -16.50 18.81 1.66
CA VAL A 64 -15.24 19.49 1.97
C VAL A 64 -15.46 20.96 2.36
N GLN A 65 -16.50 21.62 1.81
CA GLN A 65 -16.85 23.00 2.19
C GLN A 65 -17.28 23.11 3.64
N GLU A 66 -17.83 22.06 4.24
CA GLU A 66 -18.21 22.01 5.65
C GLU A 66 -17.03 21.84 6.61
N GLY A 67 -15.85 21.55 6.07
CA GLY A 67 -14.61 21.37 6.79
C GLY A 67 -13.79 20.18 6.26
N LYS A 68 -12.49 20.18 6.54
CA LYS A 68 -11.55 19.15 6.10
C LYS A 68 -10.37 18.99 7.05
N ILE A 69 -9.66 17.88 6.97
CA ILE A 69 -8.36 17.73 7.63
C ILE A 69 -7.37 18.69 6.97
N LYS A 70 -6.70 19.51 7.79
CA LYS A 70 -5.74 20.51 7.30
C LYS A 70 -4.64 19.87 6.43
N GLY A 71 -4.40 20.47 5.27
CA GLY A 71 -3.39 19.99 4.32
C GLY A 71 -3.87 18.88 3.38
N SER A 72 -5.15 18.47 3.48
CA SER A 72 -5.66 17.45 2.56
C SER A 72 -5.88 17.99 1.15
N ILE A 73 -5.58 17.12 0.17
CA ILE A 73 -5.93 17.25 -1.24
C ILE A 73 -7.29 16.58 -1.43
N ASN A 74 -8.22 17.25 -2.11
CA ASN A 74 -9.51 16.65 -2.40
C ASN A 74 -9.60 16.15 -3.83
N VAL A 75 -9.96 14.87 -3.97
CA VAL A 75 -10.38 14.24 -5.24
C VAL A 75 -11.58 13.36 -4.92
N SER A 76 -12.76 13.74 -5.39
CA SER A 76 -13.98 12.98 -5.13
C SER A 76 -13.88 11.55 -5.66
N TYR A 77 -14.16 10.57 -4.80
CA TYR A 77 -14.21 9.14 -5.19
C TYR A 77 -15.21 8.89 -6.35
N PHE A 78 -16.25 9.71 -6.45
CA PHE A 78 -17.28 9.58 -7.48
C PHE A 78 -16.93 10.27 -8.81
N ALA A 79 -15.77 10.91 -8.90
CA ALA A 79 -15.34 11.50 -10.16
C ALA A 79 -14.94 10.42 -11.17
N ASP A 80 -15.40 10.55 -12.41
CA ASP A 80 -15.08 9.59 -13.50
C ASP A 80 -13.57 9.45 -13.72
N ASN A 81 -12.82 10.52 -13.46
CA ASN A 81 -11.37 10.59 -13.60
C ASN A 81 -10.62 10.47 -12.26
N PHE A 82 -11.26 9.92 -11.20
CA PHE A 82 -10.68 9.83 -9.84
C PHE A 82 -9.23 9.36 -9.83
N LEU A 83 -8.96 8.21 -10.43
CA LEU A 83 -7.63 7.61 -10.40
C LEU A 83 -6.57 8.47 -11.11
N SER A 84 -6.88 8.98 -12.30
CA SER A 84 -5.96 9.82 -13.06
C SER A 84 -5.67 11.17 -12.38
N GLU A 85 -6.65 11.73 -11.68
CA GLU A 85 -6.43 12.95 -10.88
C GLU A 85 -5.54 12.70 -9.68
N VAL A 86 -5.75 11.58 -8.97
CA VAL A 86 -4.87 11.22 -7.85
C VAL A 86 -3.44 10.97 -8.35
N GLU A 87 -3.27 10.21 -9.44
CA GLU A 87 -1.94 9.94 -10.03
C GLU A 87 -1.21 11.21 -10.47
N ARG A 88 -1.94 12.20 -10.94
CA ARG A 88 -1.38 13.51 -11.33
C ARG A 88 -0.87 14.31 -10.11
N MET A 89 -1.52 14.18 -8.95
CA MET A 89 -1.27 15.00 -7.76
C MET A 89 -0.37 14.33 -6.74
N ILE A 90 -0.40 13.00 -6.64
CA ILE A 90 0.26 12.23 -5.59
C ILE A 90 1.17 11.16 -6.20
N PRO A 91 2.50 11.26 -6.03
CA PRO A 91 3.43 10.22 -6.47
C PRO A 91 3.19 8.87 -5.76
N LYS A 92 3.40 7.76 -6.47
CA LYS A 92 3.08 6.40 -5.98
C LYS A 92 4.00 5.88 -4.87
N ASP A 93 5.15 6.50 -4.68
CA ASP A 93 6.14 6.17 -3.66
C ASP A 93 5.90 6.88 -2.32
N ARG A 94 4.92 7.79 -2.27
CA ARG A 94 4.56 8.53 -1.06
C ARG A 94 3.70 7.71 -0.10
N VAL A 95 3.79 8.05 1.17
CA VAL A 95 2.80 7.66 2.18
C VAL A 95 1.53 8.45 1.90
N VAL A 96 0.40 7.76 1.69
CA VAL A 96 -0.89 8.39 1.41
C VAL A 96 -1.87 8.05 2.53
N LEU A 97 -2.34 9.09 3.19
CA LEU A 97 -3.33 9.02 4.26
C LEU A 97 -4.70 9.34 3.65
N VAL A 98 -5.57 8.35 3.56
CA VAL A 98 -6.84 8.48 2.84
C VAL A 98 -7.99 8.52 3.82
N TYR A 99 -8.96 9.41 3.58
CA TYR A 99 -10.18 9.44 4.37
C TYR A 99 -11.40 9.83 3.53
N CYS A 100 -12.57 9.42 4.01
CA CYS A 100 -13.87 9.91 3.55
C CYS A 100 -14.73 10.33 4.77
N ALA A 101 -16.05 10.37 4.65
CA ALA A 101 -16.92 10.72 5.77
C ALA A 101 -16.94 9.65 6.88
N ALA A 102 -17.10 8.37 6.52
CA ALA A 102 -17.32 7.25 7.47
C ALA A 102 -16.52 5.97 7.14
N GLY A 103 -15.45 6.06 6.34
CA GLY A 103 -14.53 4.96 6.06
C GLY A 103 -14.89 4.03 4.89
N GLY A 104 -16.08 4.13 4.30
CA GLY A 104 -16.51 3.25 3.20
C GLY A 104 -15.85 3.58 1.85
N ARG A 105 -16.00 4.82 1.39
CA ARG A 105 -15.41 5.30 0.12
C ARG A 105 -13.90 5.27 0.14
N SER A 106 -13.27 5.63 1.26
CA SER A 106 -11.81 5.61 1.42
C SER A 106 -11.25 4.18 1.34
N ALA A 107 -11.95 3.19 1.88
CA ALA A 107 -11.57 1.80 1.76
C ALA A 107 -11.57 1.32 0.29
N GLU A 108 -12.58 1.69 -0.49
CA GLU A 108 -12.65 1.35 -1.92
C GLU A 108 -11.63 2.15 -2.75
N ALA A 109 -11.42 3.43 -2.42
CA ALA A 109 -10.37 4.25 -3.03
C ALA A 109 -8.98 3.63 -2.81
N CYS A 110 -8.66 3.21 -1.59
CA CYS A 110 -7.41 2.51 -1.29
C CYS A 110 -7.23 1.23 -2.11
N LYS A 111 -8.29 0.46 -2.36
CA LYS A 111 -8.22 -0.73 -3.23
C LYS A 111 -7.85 -0.36 -4.68
N GLN A 112 -8.45 0.71 -5.21
CA GLN A 112 -8.12 1.21 -6.55
C GLN A 112 -6.67 1.70 -6.63
N LEU A 113 -6.25 2.51 -5.66
CA LEU A 113 -4.89 3.05 -5.58
C LEU A 113 -3.85 1.95 -5.43
N LYS A 114 -4.14 0.92 -4.64
CA LYS A 114 -3.27 -0.25 -4.52
C LYS A 114 -3.07 -0.96 -5.86
N LYS A 115 -4.16 -1.20 -6.61
CA LYS A 115 -4.09 -1.79 -7.96
C LYS A 115 -3.30 -0.92 -8.94
N ALA A 116 -3.33 0.40 -8.74
CA ALA A 116 -2.56 1.37 -9.53
C ALA A 116 -1.08 1.47 -9.13
N GLY A 117 -0.63 0.74 -8.08
CA GLY A 117 0.77 0.65 -7.68
C GLY A 117 1.19 1.56 -6.52
N TYR A 118 0.26 2.17 -5.81
CA TYR A 118 0.56 2.87 -4.55
C TYR A 118 0.95 1.86 -3.47
N LYS A 119 2.04 2.12 -2.76
CA LYS A 119 2.66 1.13 -1.86
C LYS A 119 2.29 1.30 -0.40
N GLN A 120 2.06 2.53 0.04
CA GLN A 120 1.86 2.89 1.45
C GLN A 120 0.55 3.67 1.60
N LEU A 121 -0.53 2.93 1.85
CA LEU A 121 -1.89 3.45 1.96
C LEU A 121 -2.43 3.23 3.37
N TYR A 122 -2.84 4.30 4.02
CA TYR A 122 -3.45 4.27 5.35
C TYR A 122 -4.85 4.87 5.28
N ASP A 123 -5.85 4.12 5.68
CA ASP A 123 -7.27 4.46 5.62
C ASP A 123 -7.78 4.83 7.02
N LEU A 124 -8.25 6.05 7.19
CA LEU A 124 -8.83 6.50 8.46
C LEU A 124 -10.16 5.80 8.71
N GLN A 125 -10.16 4.87 9.66
CA GLN A 125 -11.29 3.98 9.93
C GLN A 125 -12.56 4.74 10.34
N SER A 126 -12.42 5.78 11.16
CA SER A 126 -13.54 6.62 11.63
C SER A 126 -14.09 7.56 10.55
N GLY A 127 -13.30 7.84 9.51
CA GLY A 127 -13.55 8.91 8.57
C GLY A 127 -13.56 10.29 9.23
N TYR A 128 -13.96 11.31 8.46
CA TYR A 128 -14.03 12.69 8.95
C TYR A 128 -15.10 12.88 10.05
N ASN A 129 -16.17 12.07 10.02
CA ASN A 129 -17.23 12.16 11.03
C ASN A 129 -16.73 11.82 12.44
N GLY A 130 -15.71 11.00 12.56
CA GLY A 130 -15.07 10.66 13.84
C GLY A 130 -13.70 11.35 14.04
N TRP A 131 -13.37 12.32 13.22
CA TRP A 131 -12.11 13.07 13.34
C TRP A 131 -12.20 14.11 14.46
N GLU A 132 -11.24 14.07 15.40
CA GLU A 132 -11.12 14.97 16.55
C GLU A 132 -9.80 15.73 16.53
#